data_5e1ca2f469d49a710f4419fcd832a9c1
#
_entry.id   5e1ca2f469d49a710f4419fcd832a9c1
#
_cell.length_a   1.000
_cell.length_b   1.000
_cell.length_c   1.000
_cell.angle_alpha   90.00
_cell.angle_beta   90.00
_cell.angle_gamma   90.00
#
_symmetry.space_group_name_H-M   'P 1'
#
loop_
_entity.id
_entity.type
_entity.pdbx_description
1 polymer ?
#
loop_
_entity_poly.entity_id
_entity_poly.type
_entity_poly.pdbx_seq_one_letter_code
_entity_poly.pdbx_strand_id
1 'polypeptide(L)'
;MKNILVPTDFSDAANRAADIAMAIAEKSGAEVHFLHLLITPVPWVKLDKEMEERFPETLKEIGHAKSELNKLVKKAESKGLKAEKFLVFDVGREEILKHIPYHHHDFVVMGSHGASGAKELFVGSNAQKVLRDATVPVLIVKETSKWPVKNVVFASNFEEDVKAPFQTVVKFANLNESNIHLLYVNVPFSFEETDRSLEKMHAFHETCPRGGTCTTNIYNSLNEERGILKFTESVEADLIALTTHGKTGFISLMSKSITESLANHAEIPILSINLNN
;
A
#
# COMPACT_ATOMS: atom_id res chain seq x y z
N MET A 1 7.76 -10.42 -5.98
CA MET A 1 8.36 -9.19 -5.47
C MET A 1 9.87 -9.30 -5.62
N LYS A 2 10.49 -8.30 -6.24
CA LYS A 2 11.95 -8.23 -6.40
C LYS A 2 12.51 -6.98 -5.74
N ASN A 3 11.87 -5.82 -5.97
CA ASN A 3 12.31 -4.53 -5.47
C ASN A 3 11.14 -3.82 -4.76
N ILE A 4 11.23 -3.68 -3.45
CA ILE A 4 10.20 -3.04 -2.61
C ILE A 4 10.61 -1.58 -2.39
N LEU A 5 9.78 -0.62 -2.81
CA LEU A 5 9.96 0.79 -2.51
C LEU A 5 9.31 1.13 -1.17
N VAL A 6 10.05 1.83 -0.33
CA VAL A 6 9.59 2.34 0.97
C VAL A 6 9.82 3.85 1.02
N PRO A 7 8.84 4.65 0.58
CA PRO A 7 8.87 6.09 0.83
C PRO A 7 8.82 6.36 2.33
N THR A 8 9.69 7.24 2.82
CA THR A 8 9.80 7.55 4.24
C THR A 8 10.01 9.04 4.49
N ASP A 9 9.34 9.55 5.51
CA ASP A 9 9.59 10.85 6.13
C ASP A 9 10.06 10.70 7.58
N PHE A 10 10.43 9.46 7.94
CA PHE A 10 10.93 9.05 9.25
C PHE A 10 9.89 9.12 10.37
N SER A 11 8.60 9.33 10.05
CA SER A 11 7.50 9.24 11.02
C SER A 11 7.33 7.81 11.55
N ASP A 12 6.58 7.64 12.64
CA ASP A 12 6.32 6.33 13.24
C ASP A 12 5.60 5.39 12.27
N ALA A 13 4.63 5.91 11.51
CA ALA A 13 3.96 5.14 10.46
C ALA A 13 4.90 4.74 9.33
N ALA A 14 5.82 5.63 8.89
CA ALA A 14 6.83 5.31 7.89
C ALA A 14 7.87 4.29 8.41
N ASN A 15 8.26 4.41 9.67
CA ASN A 15 9.15 3.44 10.33
C ASN A 15 8.46 2.07 10.45
N ARG A 16 7.17 2.04 10.79
CA ARG A 16 6.38 0.80 10.79
C ARG A 16 6.29 0.18 9.41
N ALA A 17 6.08 1.00 8.37
CA ALA A 17 6.09 0.55 6.97
C ALA A 17 7.45 -0.06 6.58
N ALA A 18 8.55 0.57 6.98
CA ALA A 18 9.89 0.04 6.75
C ALA A 18 10.10 -1.33 7.42
N ASP A 19 9.62 -1.50 8.66
CA ASP A 19 9.71 -2.78 9.37
C ASP A 19 8.91 -3.88 8.70
N ILE A 20 7.70 -3.59 8.24
CA ILE A 20 6.87 -4.53 7.49
C ILE A 20 7.49 -4.86 6.12
N ALA A 21 8.03 -3.86 5.41
CA ALA A 21 8.72 -4.08 4.14
C ALA A 21 9.94 -5.01 4.30
N MET A 22 10.74 -4.82 5.35
CA MET A 22 11.84 -5.73 5.68
C MET A 22 11.36 -7.14 5.98
N ALA A 23 10.27 -7.30 6.74
CA ALA A 23 9.69 -8.62 7.04
C ALA A 23 9.12 -9.31 5.78
N ILE A 24 8.57 -8.56 4.83
CA ILE A 24 8.18 -9.07 3.52
C ILE A 24 9.42 -9.51 2.72
N ALA A 25 10.48 -8.69 2.74
CA ALA A 25 11.72 -8.97 2.03
C ALA A 25 12.44 -10.22 2.57
N GLU A 26 12.45 -10.43 3.90
CA GLU A 26 12.98 -11.65 4.54
C GLU A 26 12.36 -12.94 3.97
N LYS A 27 11.06 -12.90 3.65
CA LYS A 27 10.32 -14.06 3.13
C LYS A 27 10.35 -14.17 1.61
N SER A 28 10.40 -13.04 0.90
CA SER A 28 10.34 -13.01 -0.57
C SER A 28 11.70 -13.02 -1.26
N GLY A 29 12.78 -12.70 -0.52
CA GLY A 29 14.10 -12.45 -1.09
C GLY A 29 14.21 -11.14 -1.86
N ALA A 30 13.28 -10.22 -1.67
CA ALA A 30 13.27 -8.92 -2.32
C ALA A 30 14.34 -7.99 -1.75
N GLU A 31 14.76 -7.02 -2.54
CA GLU A 31 15.58 -5.88 -2.12
C GLU A 31 14.69 -4.74 -1.61
N VAL A 32 15.14 -3.99 -0.59
CA VAL A 32 14.36 -2.90 0.01
C VAL A 32 15.02 -1.57 -0.33
N HIS A 33 14.27 -0.68 -0.95
CA HIS A 33 14.72 0.64 -1.39
C HIS A 33 14.03 1.73 -0.57
N PHE A 34 14.78 2.41 0.31
CA PHE A 34 14.27 3.52 1.12
C PHE A 34 14.39 4.83 0.36
N LEU A 35 13.28 5.54 0.19
CA LEU A 35 13.21 6.81 -0.53
C LEU A 35 12.77 7.93 0.40
N HIS A 36 13.61 8.96 0.56
CA HIS A 36 13.22 10.21 1.21
C HIS A 36 13.17 11.35 0.20
N LEU A 37 12.07 12.09 0.19
CA LEU A 37 11.90 13.30 -0.61
C LEU A 37 12.14 14.51 0.27
N LEU A 38 13.17 15.29 -0.03
CA LEU A 38 13.46 16.53 0.66
C LEU A 38 13.04 17.72 -0.20
N ILE A 39 12.07 18.50 0.28
CA ILE A 39 11.66 19.74 -0.37
C ILE A 39 12.72 20.80 -0.11
N THR A 40 13.27 21.37 -1.18
CA THR A 40 14.31 22.40 -1.08
C THR A 40 13.79 23.75 -1.60
N PRO A 41 14.24 24.88 -1.02
CA PRO A 41 13.77 26.22 -1.42
C PRO A 41 14.22 26.61 -2.84
N VAL A 42 15.22 25.92 -3.37
CA VAL A 42 15.79 26.14 -4.70
C VAL A 42 16.12 24.78 -5.33
N PRO A 43 16.29 24.70 -6.67
CA PRO A 43 16.73 23.45 -7.34
C PRO A 43 18.12 23.01 -6.86
N TRP A 44 18.16 22.26 -5.76
CA TRP A 44 19.40 21.90 -5.03
C TRP A 44 20.44 21.25 -5.92
N VAL A 45 20.04 20.39 -6.82
CA VAL A 45 20.92 19.64 -7.76
C VAL A 45 21.71 20.57 -8.68
N LYS A 46 21.30 21.85 -8.81
CA LYS A 46 21.94 22.85 -9.67
C LYS A 46 22.88 23.78 -8.92
N LEU A 47 22.98 23.65 -7.60
CA LEU A 47 23.83 24.51 -6.79
C LEU A 47 25.27 23.97 -6.77
N ASP A 48 26.23 24.91 -6.75
CA ASP A 48 27.60 24.63 -6.33
C ASP A 48 27.73 24.72 -4.80
N LYS A 49 28.88 24.28 -4.28
CA LYS A 49 29.09 24.26 -2.81
C LYS A 49 29.02 25.63 -2.16
N GLU A 50 29.46 26.67 -2.82
CA GLU A 50 29.42 28.03 -2.29
C GLU A 50 27.98 28.54 -2.16
N MET A 51 27.12 28.17 -3.13
CA MET A 51 25.70 28.48 -3.08
C MET A 51 24.96 27.62 -2.04
N GLU A 52 25.33 26.34 -1.87
CA GLU A 52 24.76 25.46 -0.84
C GLU A 52 24.99 26.02 0.57
N GLU A 53 26.17 26.59 0.85
CA GLU A 53 26.53 27.19 2.15
C GLU A 53 25.62 28.37 2.55
N ARG A 54 24.91 28.97 1.60
CA ARG A 54 23.90 30.01 1.87
C ARG A 54 22.60 29.49 2.47
N PHE A 55 22.44 28.16 2.51
CA PHE A 55 21.23 27.48 3.02
C PHE A 55 21.59 26.53 4.18
N PRO A 56 22.06 27.02 5.32
CA PRO A 56 22.56 26.17 6.40
C PRO A 56 21.47 25.23 6.99
N GLU A 57 20.20 25.67 7.03
CA GLU A 57 19.10 24.84 7.50
C GLU A 57 18.85 23.66 6.56
N THR A 58 18.87 23.90 5.24
CA THR A 58 18.73 22.83 4.24
C THR A 58 19.88 21.82 4.32
N LEU A 59 21.12 22.30 4.52
CA LEU A 59 22.27 21.41 4.74
C LEU A 59 22.10 20.56 5.99
N LYS A 60 21.55 21.10 7.06
CA LYS A 60 21.24 20.35 8.29
C LYS A 60 20.17 19.29 8.03
N GLU A 61 19.10 19.64 7.31
CA GLU A 61 18.04 18.69 6.92
C GLU A 61 18.60 17.56 6.03
N ILE A 62 19.45 17.88 5.06
CA ILE A 62 20.15 16.89 4.23
C ILE A 62 21.01 15.95 5.09
N GLY A 63 21.76 16.51 6.05
CA GLY A 63 22.56 15.74 7.00
C GLY A 63 21.73 14.79 7.83
N HIS A 64 20.59 15.28 8.35
CA HIS A 64 19.63 14.47 9.08
C HIS A 64 19.05 13.35 8.22
N ALA A 65 18.52 13.67 7.04
CA ALA A 65 17.94 12.69 6.12
C ALA A 65 18.95 11.59 5.73
N LYS A 66 20.19 11.95 5.41
CA LYS A 66 21.26 10.99 5.14
C LYS A 66 21.54 10.08 6.33
N SER A 67 21.52 10.62 7.54
CA SER A 67 21.73 9.84 8.78
C SER A 67 20.60 8.84 9.01
N GLU A 68 19.34 9.27 8.89
CA GLU A 68 18.18 8.39 9.09
C GLU A 68 18.09 7.30 8.02
N LEU A 69 18.30 7.65 6.74
CA LEU A 69 18.39 6.66 5.67
C LEU A 69 19.49 5.63 5.91
N ASN A 70 20.66 6.06 6.41
CA ASN A 70 21.74 5.14 6.78
C ASN A 70 21.35 4.18 7.90
N LYS A 71 20.57 4.63 8.89
CA LYS A 71 20.05 3.76 9.96
C LYS A 71 19.13 2.68 9.40
N LEU A 72 18.22 3.05 8.47
CA LEU A 72 17.31 2.10 7.84
C LEU A 72 18.07 1.05 7.01
N VAL A 73 19.05 1.45 6.19
CA VAL A 73 19.88 0.51 5.43
C VAL A 73 20.64 -0.43 6.36
N LYS A 74 21.31 0.09 7.38
CA LYS A 74 22.01 -0.74 8.37
C LYS A 74 21.10 -1.71 9.10
N LYS A 75 19.85 -1.30 9.41
CA LYS A 75 18.84 -2.15 10.01
C LYS A 75 18.47 -3.31 9.08
N ALA A 76 18.28 -3.04 7.78
CA ALA A 76 17.99 -4.07 6.78
C ALA A 76 19.19 -5.01 6.59
N GLU A 77 20.41 -4.47 6.45
CA GLU A 77 21.64 -5.26 6.32
C GLU A 77 21.90 -6.17 7.54
N SER A 78 21.59 -5.69 8.76
CA SER A 78 21.72 -6.50 9.99
C SER A 78 20.78 -7.70 10.01
N LYS A 79 19.71 -7.69 9.19
CA LYS A 79 18.78 -8.80 8.95
C LYS A 79 19.17 -9.67 7.75
N GLY A 80 20.32 -9.40 7.12
CA GLY A 80 20.81 -10.10 5.92
C GLY A 80 20.11 -9.69 4.63
N LEU A 81 19.37 -8.57 4.62
CA LEU A 81 18.68 -8.06 3.44
C LEU A 81 19.59 -7.18 2.59
N LYS A 82 19.36 -7.19 1.28
CA LYS A 82 19.90 -6.16 0.40
C LYS A 82 19.02 -4.91 0.52
N ALA A 83 19.66 -3.76 0.67
CA ALA A 83 18.95 -2.51 0.80
C ALA A 83 19.70 -1.34 0.14
N GLU A 84 18.95 -0.45 -0.50
CA GLU A 84 19.45 0.80 -1.05
C GLU A 84 18.70 2.00 -0.45
N LYS A 85 19.30 3.19 -0.59
CA LYS A 85 18.70 4.44 -0.14
C LYS A 85 18.77 5.49 -1.21
N PHE A 86 17.72 6.27 -1.30
CA PHE A 86 17.57 7.37 -2.24
C PHE A 86 17.16 8.63 -1.48
N LEU A 87 17.93 9.70 -1.63
CA LEU A 87 17.58 11.04 -1.20
C LEU A 87 17.32 11.88 -2.44
N VAL A 88 16.09 12.22 -2.68
CA VAL A 88 15.67 12.99 -3.85
C VAL A 88 15.25 14.39 -3.41
N PHE A 89 15.80 15.39 -4.10
CA PHE A 89 15.46 16.79 -3.87
C PHE A 89 14.25 17.14 -4.73
N ASP A 90 13.12 17.41 -4.08
CA ASP A 90 11.86 17.66 -4.75
C ASP A 90 11.64 19.17 -4.94
N VAL A 91 11.40 19.54 -6.18
CA VAL A 91 10.84 20.86 -6.56
C VAL A 91 9.43 20.71 -7.13
N GLY A 92 8.83 19.51 -7.11
CA GLY A 92 7.52 19.21 -7.70
C GLY A 92 6.96 17.83 -7.32
N ARG A 93 5.67 17.69 -7.41
CA ARG A 93 4.80 16.72 -6.71
C ARG A 93 4.74 15.28 -7.25
N GLU A 94 5.66 14.78 -8.08
CA GLU A 94 5.48 13.47 -8.76
C GLU A 94 6.64 12.48 -8.60
N GLU A 95 7.59 12.75 -7.72
CA GLU A 95 8.85 12.01 -7.71
C GLU A 95 8.69 10.53 -7.28
N ILE A 96 7.80 10.19 -6.32
CA ILE A 96 7.59 8.78 -5.92
C ILE A 96 7.08 7.98 -7.12
N LEU A 97 6.07 8.50 -7.84
CA LEU A 97 5.47 7.79 -8.98
C LEU A 97 6.43 7.63 -10.16
N LYS A 98 7.32 8.60 -10.37
CA LYS A 98 8.39 8.51 -11.38
C LYS A 98 9.50 7.56 -10.95
N HIS A 99 9.79 7.50 -9.65
CA HIS A 99 10.83 6.64 -9.09
C HIS A 99 10.49 5.15 -9.24
N ILE A 100 9.19 4.78 -9.17
CA ILE A 100 8.72 3.40 -9.30
C ILE A 100 9.21 2.75 -10.60
N PRO A 101 8.88 3.23 -11.82
CA PRO A 101 9.32 2.60 -13.05
C PRO A 101 10.82 2.79 -13.32
N TYR A 102 11.39 3.92 -12.90
CA TYR A 102 12.81 4.22 -13.16
C TYR A 102 13.76 3.22 -12.47
N HIS A 103 13.41 2.78 -11.26
CA HIS A 103 14.19 1.79 -10.50
C HIS A 103 13.55 0.40 -10.47
N HIS A 104 12.59 0.12 -11.38
CA HIS A 104 11.95 -1.19 -11.54
C HIS A 104 11.35 -1.75 -10.24
N HIS A 105 10.74 -0.88 -9.41
CA HIS A 105 10.01 -1.34 -8.24
C HIS A 105 8.76 -2.09 -8.68
N ASP A 106 8.48 -3.21 -8.01
CA ASP A 106 7.31 -4.05 -8.26
C ASP A 106 6.35 -4.14 -7.06
N PHE A 107 6.68 -3.43 -5.97
CA PHE A 107 5.84 -3.31 -4.80
C PHE A 107 6.18 -2.04 -4.01
N VAL A 108 5.17 -1.40 -3.41
CA VAL A 108 5.35 -0.21 -2.55
C VAL A 108 4.79 -0.51 -1.17
N VAL A 109 5.55 -0.16 -0.12
CA VAL A 109 5.06 -0.17 1.27
C VAL A 109 5.29 1.20 1.85
N MET A 110 4.21 1.87 2.30
CA MET A 110 4.33 3.21 2.85
C MET A 110 3.40 3.46 4.02
N GLY A 111 3.78 4.40 4.87
CA GLY A 111 2.96 4.86 5.99
C GLY A 111 1.71 5.62 5.50
N SER A 112 0.61 5.48 6.23
CA SER A 112 -0.64 6.18 5.94
C SER A 112 -0.56 7.67 6.21
N HIS A 113 0.25 8.11 7.18
CA HIS A 113 0.44 9.49 7.60
C HIS A 113 1.92 9.83 7.63
N GLY A 114 2.24 11.10 7.44
CA GLY A 114 3.61 11.61 7.54
C GLY A 114 3.84 12.42 8.83
N ALA A 115 5.07 12.91 8.98
CA ALA A 115 5.54 13.69 10.14
C ALA A 115 4.77 15.00 10.38
N SER A 116 4.01 15.50 9.40
CA SER A 116 3.20 16.71 9.54
C SER A 116 1.96 16.55 10.42
N GLY A 117 1.70 15.33 10.94
CA GLY A 117 0.87 15.09 12.12
C GLY A 117 -0.55 15.65 12.09
N ALA A 118 -1.25 15.61 10.96
CA ALA A 118 -2.70 15.74 10.99
C ALA A 118 -3.26 14.54 11.73
N LYS A 119 -3.50 14.73 13.02
CA LYS A 119 -4.00 13.71 13.93
C LYS A 119 -5.29 13.10 13.36
N GLU A 120 -5.23 11.80 13.13
CA GLU A 120 -6.29 10.82 13.36
C GLU A 120 -7.26 10.43 12.23
N LEU A 121 -7.42 11.14 11.10
CA LEU A 121 -8.50 10.75 10.17
C LEU A 121 -8.17 10.79 8.67
N PHE A 122 -7.01 11.28 8.24
CA PHE A 122 -6.74 11.39 6.80
C PHE A 122 -5.38 10.81 6.40
N VAL A 123 -5.40 9.97 5.39
CA VAL A 123 -4.18 9.51 4.70
C VAL A 123 -3.45 10.72 4.11
N GLY A 124 -2.15 10.79 4.30
CA GLY A 124 -1.32 11.89 3.78
C GLY A 124 -1.41 12.02 2.26
N SER A 125 -1.26 13.24 1.76
CA SER A 125 -1.40 13.55 0.33
C SER A 125 -0.52 12.71 -0.60
N ASN A 126 0.70 12.37 -0.17
CA ASN A 126 1.60 11.50 -0.93
C ASN A 126 1.06 10.07 -0.98
N ALA A 127 0.56 9.54 0.15
CA ALA A 127 0.00 8.19 0.21
C ALA A 127 -1.28 8.08 -0.61
N GLN A 128 -2.18 9.08 -0.55
CA GLN A 128 -3.37 9.13 -1.41
C GLN A 128 -3.00 9.13 -2.90
N LYS A 129 -1.98 9.92 -3.27
CA LYS A 129 -1.53 10.01 -4.65
C LYS A 129 -0.93 8.69 -5.15
N VAL A 130 -0.06 8.07 -4.34
CA VAL A 130 0.54 6.77 -4.67
C VAL A 130 -0.54 5.69 -4.74
N LEU A 131 -1.47 5.66 -3.78
CA LEU A 131 -2.59 4.71 -3.76
C LEU A 131 -3.45 4.80 -5.04
N ARG A 132 -3.66 6.02 -5.55
CA ARG A 132 -4.48 6.28 -6.74
C ARG A 132 -3.76 6.00 -8.06
N ASP A 133 -2.49 6.40 -8.14
CA ASP A 133 -1.80 6.56 -9.42
C ASP A 133 -0.65 5.54 -9.64
N ALA A 134 -0.29 4.74 -8.62
CA ALA A 134 0.75 3.73 -8.77
C ALA A 134 0.33 2.61 -9.74
N THR A 135 1.29 2.18 -10.55
CA THR A 135 1.13 1.06 -11.48
C THR A 135 1.52 -0.29 -10.87
N VAL A 136 1.97 -0.31 -9.64
CA VAL A 136 2.36 -1.51 -8.88
C VAL A 136 1.51 -1.63 -7.62
N PRO A 137 1.41 -2.82 -7.00
CA PRO A 137 0.71 -2.99 -5.73
C PRO A 137 1.26 -2.09 -4.63
N VAL A 138 0.35 -1.49 -3.86
CA VAL A 138 0.67 -0.55 -2.78
C VAL A 138 0.08 -1.05 -1.46
N LEU A 139 0.93 -1.25 -0.47
CA LEU A 139 0.54 -1.54 0.90
C LEU A 139 0.63 -0.27 1.75
N ILE A 140 -0.52 0.22 2.19
CA ILE A 140 -0.61 1.33 3.14
C ILE A 140 -0.63 0.77 4.56
N VAL A 141 0.28 1.26 5.39
CA VAL A 141 0.51 0.77 6.75
C VAL A 141 0.16 1.86 7.75
N LYS A 142 -0.57 1.50 8.80
CA LYS A 142 -0.80 2.34 9.98
C LYS A 142 0.30 2.11 11.01
N GLU A 143 0.53 3.07 11.89
CA GLU A 143 1.48 2.91 13.00
C GLU A 143 1.18 1.67 13.85
N THR A 144 -0.12 1.44 14.13
CA THR A 144 -0.64 0.33 14.94
C THR A 144 -0.73 -1.00 14.20
N SER A 145 -0.39 -1.06 12.91
CA SER A 145 -0.53 -2.26 12.08
C SER A 145 0.20 -3.45 12.67
N LYS A 146 -0.52 -4.57 12.78
CA LYS A 146 0.06 -5.84 13.24
C LYS A 146 0.76 -6.56 12.10
N TRP A 147 1.75 -7.38 12.43
CA TRP A 147 2.48 -8.23 11.52
C TRP A 147 3.02 -9.45 12.27
N PRO A 148 2.98 -10.69 11.72
CA PRO A 148 2.48 -11.04 10.37
C PRO A 148 0.95 -10.96 10.25
N VAL A 149 0.46 -10.82 9.01
CA VAL A 149 -0.96 -10.85 8.64
C VAL A 149 -1.44 -12.31 8.65
N LYS A 150 -2.55 -12.61 9.35
CA LYS A 150 -3.15 -13.95 9.40
C LYS A 150 -4.43 -14.06 8.58
N ASN A 151 -5.26 -13.03 8.61
CA ASN A 151 -6.53 -12.99 7.90
C ASN A 151 -6.57 -11.80 6.94
N VAL A 152 -6.75 -12.08 5.65
CA VAL A 152 -6.88 -11.09 4.56
C VAL A 152 -8.31 -11.08 4.07
N VAL A 153 -8.98 -9.95 4.08
CA VAL A 153 -10.25 -9.75 3.40
C VAL A 153 -9.99 -9.19 2.01
N PHE A 154 -10.34 -9.93 0.97
CA PHE A 154 -10.34 -9.44 -0.40
C PHE A 154 -11.74 -9.04 -0.81
N ALA A 155 -12.01 -7.74 -0.85
CA ALA A 155 -13.30 -7.19 -1.22
C ALA A 155 -13.34 -6.82 -2.70
N SER A 156 -14.36 -7.33 -3.42
CA SER A 156 -14.55 -7.10 -4.85
C SER A 156 -16.02 -7.27 -5.22
N ASN A 157 -16.44 -6.72 -6.37
CA ASN A 157 -17.73 -7.03 -7.00
C ASN A 157 -17.70 -8.32 -7.84
N PHE A 158 -16.52 -8.87 -8.10
CA PHE A 158 -16.28 -10.07 -8.91
C PHE A 158 -16.88 -10.00 -10.34
N GLU A 159 -17.19 -8.81 -10.85
CA GLU A 159 -17.76 -8.60 -12.19
C GLU A 159 -16.68 -8.40 -13.26
N GLU A 160 -15.53 -7.88 -12.87
CA GLU A 160 -14.42 -7.57 -13.75
C GLU A 160 -13.37 -8.69 -13.75
N ASP A 161 -12.44 -8.62 -14.70
CA ASP A 161 -11.30 -9.53 -14.69
C ASP A 161 -10.32 -9.16 -13.55
N VAL A 162 -10.71 -9.50 -12.33
CA VAL A 162 -9.88 -9.36 -11.12
C VAL A 162 -9.00 -10.58 -10.86
N LYS A 163 -8.97 -11.56 -11.76
CA LYS A 163 -8.20 -12.81 -11.57
C LYS A 163 -6.70 -12.55 -11.51
N ALA A 164 -6.17 -11.74 -12.43
CA ALA A 164 -4.75 -11.40 -12.44
C ALA A 164 -4.34 -10.58 -11.19
N PRO A 165 -5.01 -9.48 -10.82
CA PRO A 165 -4.78 -8.78 -9.55
C PRO A 165 -4.92 -9.67 -8.32
N PHE A 166 -5.90 -10.57 -8.29
CA PHE A 166 -6.08 -11.51 -7.18
C PHE A 166 -4.88 -12.44 -6.98
N GLN A 167 -4.17 -12.82 -8.03
CA GLN A 167 -2.94 -13.59 -7.90
C GLN A 167 -1.86 -12.86 -7.08
N THR A 168 -1.88 -11.53 -7.07
CA THR A 168 -1.00 -10.75 -6.18
C THR A 168 -1.41 -10.91 -4.71
N VAL A 169 -2.72 -10.90 -4.42
CA VAL A 169 -3.23 -11.18 -3.07
C VAL A 169 -2.85 -12.58 -2.62
N VAL A 170 -3.01 -13.58 -3.50
CA VAL A 170 -2.63 -14.96 -3.22
C VAL A 170 -1.14 -15.09 -2.93
N LYS A 171 -0.27 -14.48 -3.75
CA LYS A 171 1.19 -14.47 -3.51
C LYS A 171 1.53 -13.82 -2.17
N PHE A 172 0.90 -12.70 -1.85
CA PHE A 172 1.08 -12.01 -0.58
C PHE A 172 0.61 -12.87 0.60
N ALA A 173 -0.57 -13.47 0.51
CA ALA A 173 -1.10 -14.35 1.53
C ALA A 173 -0.24 -15.61 1.73
N ASN A 174 0.32 -16.16 0.65
CA ASN A 174 1.25 -17.31 0.73
C ASN A 174 2.54 -16.96 1.48
N LEU A 175 3.11 -15.77 1.26
CA LEU A 175 4.30 -15.31 1.99
C LEU A 175 4.05 -15.22 3.51
N ASN A 176 2.81 -14.92 3.91
CA ASN A 176 2.44 -14.72 5.31
C ASN A 176 1.69 -15.90 5.92
N GLU A 177 1.42 -16.97 5.13
CA GLU A 177 0.58 -18.10 5.54
C GLU A 177 -0.81 -17.66 6.00
N SER A 178 -1.35 -16.61 5.35
CA SER A 178 -2.62 -15.99 5.72
C SER A 178 -3.80 -16.74 5.14
N ASN A 179 -4.94 -16.71 5.83
CA ASN A 179 -6.24 -17.06 5.26
C ASN A 179 -6.73 -15.93 4.35
N ILE A 180 -7.55 -16.26 3.34
CA ILE A 180 -8.21 -15.29 2.46
C ILE A 180 -9.72 -15.42 2.64
N HIS A 181 -10.37 -14.29 2.90
CA HIS A 181 -11.82 -14.15 2.92
C HIS A 181 -12.23 -13.36 1.68
N LEU A 182 -12.79 -14.03 0.67
CA LEU A 182 -13.42 -13.35 -0.46
C LEU A 182 -14.70 -12.70 0.03
N LEU A 183 -14.87 -11.41 -0.19
CA LEU A 183 -16.01 -10.64 0.28
C LEU A 183 -16.74 -9.94 -0.86
N TYR A 184 -18.00 -10.25 -1.06
CA TYR A 184 -18.93 -9.47 -1.84
C TYR A 184 -19.84 -8.68 -0.88
N VAL A 185 -19.85 -7.34 -1.02
CA VAL A 185 -20.77 -6.49 -0.24
C VAL A 185 -21.98 -6.17 -1.11
N ASN A 186 -23.12 -6.71 -0.73
CA ASN A 186 -24.39 -6.47 -1.41
C ASN A 186 -25.05 -5.20 -0.86
N VAL A 187 -25.28 -4.23 -1.72
CA VAL A 187 -25.79 -2.90 -1.35
C VAL A 187 -27.09 -2.58 -2.09
N PRO A 188 -27.98 -1.74 -1.53
CA PRO A 188 -29.30 -1.47 -2.13
C PRO A 188 -29.25 -0.90 -3.56
N PHE A 189 -28.24 -0.08 -3.88
CA PHE A 189 -28.09 0.55 -5.20
C PHE A 189 -27.64 -0.41 -6.31
N SER A 190 -26.95 -1.48 -5.95
CA SER A 190 -26.47 -2.53 -6.86
C SER A 190 -26.83 -3.90 -6.30
N PHE A 191 -28.09 -4.01 -5.81
CA PHE A 191 -28.58 -5.26 -5.24
C PHE A 191 -28.52 -6.38 -6.26
N GLU A 192 -27.92 -7.48 -5.86
CA GLU A 192 -27.87 -8.72 -6.63
C GLU A 192 -28.50 -9.86 -5.83
N GLU A 193 -29.23 -10.72 -6.51
CA GLU A 193 -29.78 -11.93 -5.89
C GLU A 193 -28.67 -12.82 -5.35
N THR A 194 -28.91 -13.41 -4.19
CA THR A 194 -27.90 -14.22 -3.48
C THR A 194 -27.33 -15.35 -4.35
N ASP A 195 -28.19 -16.05 -5.09
CA ASP A 195 -27.79 -17.17 -5.93
C ASP A 195 -26.79 -16.72 -7.02
N ARG A 196 -27.06 -15.59 -7.66
CA ARG A 196 -26.17 -15.01 -8.68
C ARG A 196 -24.84 -14.56 -8.08
N SER A 197 -24.86 -13.91 -6.93
CA SER A 197 -23.64 -13.50 -6.21
C SER A 197 -22.82 -14.71 -5.81
N LEU A 198 -23.46 -15.79 -5.32
CA LEU A 198 -22.79 -17.04 -4.97
C LEU A 198 -22.15 -17.72 -6.18
N GLU A 199 -22.85 -17.79 -7.32
CA GLU A 199 -22.30 -18.35 -8.55
C GLU A 199 -21.00 -17.63 -8.98
N LYS A 200 -21.01 -16.29 -8.99
CA LYS A 200 -19.81 -15.49 -9.29
C LYS A 200 -18.68 -15.80 -8.32
N MET A 201 -18.97 -15.83 -7.03
CA MET A 201 -17.97 -16.06 -6.00
C MET A 201 -17.40 -17.48 -6.05
N HIS A 202 -18.24 -18.50 -6.33
CA HIS A 202 -17.77 -19.88 -6.51
C HIS A 202 -16.84 -20.01 -7.71
N ALA A 203 -17.23 -19.44 -8.86
CA ALA A 203 -16.39 -19.45 -10.04
C ALA A 203 -15.03 -18.73 -9.80
N PHE A 204 -15.04 -17.71 -8.94
CA PHE A 204 -13.82 -17.01 -8.55
C PHE A 204 -12.99 -17.80 -7.53
N HIS A 205 -13.65 -18.40 -6.53
CA HIS A 205 -13.01 -19.24 -5.52
C HIS A 205 -12.23 -20.42 -6.14
N GLU A 206 -12.73 -21.01 -7.22
CA GLU A 206 -12.02 -22.06 -7.97
C GLU A 206 -10.65 -21.60 -8.49
N THR A 207 -10.46 -20.28 -8.67
CA THR A 207 -9.17 -19.71 -9.07
C THR A 207 -8.20 -19.50 -7.88
N CYS A 208 -8.66 -19.75 -6.65
CA CYS A 208 -7.84 -19.63 -5.44
C CYS A 208 -7.05 -20.95 -5.24
N PRO A 209 -5.74 -20.98 -5.46
CA PRO A 209 -4.96 -22.22 -5.46
C PRO A 209 -4.70 -22.79 -4.05
N ARG A 210 -5.35 -22.22 -3.03
CA ARG A 210 -5.14 -22.52 -1.62
C ARG A 210 -6.33 -23.30 -1.06
N GLY A 211 -6.30 -24.60 -1.12
CA GLY A 211 -7.34 -25.44 -0.54
C GLY A 211 -7.54 -25.14 0.95
N GLY A 212 -8.77 -24.89 1.37
CA GLY A 212 -9.21 -24.76 2.76
C GLY A 212 -8.92 -23.43 3.46
N THR A 213 -8.13 -22.54 2.86
CA THR A 213 -7.78 -21.24 3.44
C THR A 213 -8.40 -20.05 2.70
N CYS A 214 -9.31 -20.31 1.77
CA CYS A 214 -10.03 -19.31 0.99
C CYS A 214 -11.54 -19.54 1.24
N THR A 215 -12.25 -18.53 1.75
CA THR A 215 -13.68 -18.60 2.03
C THR A 215 -14.44 -17.59 1.19
N THR A 216 -15.71 -17.89 0.87
CA THR A 216 -16.60 -16.99 0.15
C THR A 216 -17.63 -16.40 1.13
N ASN A 217 -17.82 -15.09 1.09
CA ASN A 217 -18.65 -14.37 2.05
C ASN A 217 -19.47 -13.28 1.34
N ILE A 218 -20.77 -13.24 1.60
CA ILE A 218 -21.68 -12.17 1.19
C ILE A 218 -22.10 -11.39 2.43
N TYR A 219 -21.95 -10.06 2.37
CA TYR A 219 -22.35 -9.18 3.46
C TYR A 219 -23.31 -8.10 2.95
N ASN A 220 -24.48 -8.01 3.54
CA ASN A 220 -25.48 -7.00 3.19
C ASN A 220 -25.22 -5.72 3.98
N SER A 221 -25.09 -4.59 3.30
CA SER A 221 -24.83 -3.29 3.93
C SER A 221 -25.51 -2.15 3.18
N LEU A 222 -25.60 -0.98 3.82
CA LEU A 222 -26.14 0.24 3.19
C LEU A 222 -25.17 0.81 2.13
N ASN A 223 -23.86 0.60 2.31
CA ASN A 223 -22.82 0.94 1.35
C ASN A 223 -21.64 -0.02 1.51
N GLU A 224 -20.75 -0.04 0.51
CA GLU A 224 -19.63 -0.96 0.41
C GLU A 224 -18.62 -0.75 1.54
N GLU A 225 -18.24 0.49 1.81
CA GLU A 225 -17.24 0.82 2.85
C GLU A 225 -17.66 0.26 4.21
N ARG A 226 -18.88 0.57 4.63
CA ARG A 226 -19.43 0.08 5.90
C ARG A 226 -19.47 -1.45 5.95
N GLY A 227 -19.87 -2.08 4.83
CA GLY A 227 -19.91 -3.53 4.72
C GLY A 227 -18.54 -4.17 4.87
N ILE A 228 -17.54 -3.61 4.18
CA ILE A 228 -16.15 -4.07 4.27
C ILE A 228 -15.64 -3.94 5.71
N LEU A 229 -15.77 -2.76 6.33
CA LEU A 229 -15.29 -2.54 7.69
C LEU A 229 -15.94 -3.47 8.70
N LYS A 230 -17.28 -3.62 8.65
CA LYS A 230 -18.01 -4.49 9.58
C LYS A 230 -17.69 -5.96 9.41
N PHE A 231 -17.55 -6.42 8.17
CA PHE A 231 -17.12 -7.79 7.91
C PHE A 231 -15.69 -8.02 8.38
N THR A 232 -14.79 -7.08 8.12
CA THR A 232 -13.39 -7.11 8.55
C THR A 232 -13.27 -7.25 10.07
N GLU A 233 -14.08 -6.49 10.84
CA GLU A 233 -14.18 -6.63 12.29
C GLU A 233 -14.67 -8.04 12.70
N SER A 234 -15.69 -8.58 12.02
CA SER A 234 -16.32 -9.86 12.39
C SER A 234 -15.42 -11.08 12.19
N VAL A 235 -14.44 -11.00 11.28
CA VAL A 235 -13.47 -12.08 11.01
C VAL A 235 -12.08 -11.79 11.58
N GLU A 236 -11.95 -10.74 12.39
CA GLU A 236 -10.69 -10.29 12.96
C GLU A 236 -9.58 -10.18 11.91
N ALA A 237 -9.91 -9.57 10.76
CA ALA A 237 -8.95 -9.45 9.68
C ALA A 237 -7.80 -8.51 10.03
N ASP A 238 -6.62 -8.83 9.53
CA ASP A 238 -5.39 -8.06 9.72
C ASP A 238 -5.06 -7.18 8.52
N LEU A 239 -5.74 -7.39 7.37
CA LEU A 239 -5.50 -6.67 6.13
C LEU A 239 -6.75 -6.67 5.25
N ILE A 240 -7.02 -5.53 4.61
CA ILE A 240 -8.00 -5.40 3.52
C ILE A 240 -7.24 -5.31 2.19
N ALA A 241 -7.58 -6.17 1.24
CA ALA A 241 -7.08 -6.12 -0.12
C ALA A 241 -8.20 -5.68 -1.07
N LEU A 242 -7.89 -4.76 -1.98
CA LEU A 242 -8.81 -4.15 -2.93
C LEU A 242 -8.18 -4.04 -4.30
N THR A 243 -9.01 -4.05 -5.34
CA THR A 243 -8.59 -3.68 -6.69
C THR A 243 -9.02 -2.25 -7.02
N THR A 244 -8.19 -1.54 -7.79
CA THR A 244 -8.47 -0.16 -8.25
C THR A 244 -8.25 -0.03 -9.75
N HIS A 245 -9.05 0.82 -10.42
CA HIS A 245 -8.98 1.02 -11.88
C HIS A 245 -7.89 1.98 -12.35
N GLY A 246 -7.09 2.58 -11.46
CA GLY A 246 -6.12 3.59 -11.85
C GLY A 246 -6.74 4.81 -12.56
N LYS A 247 -5.98 5.51 -13.41
CA LYS A 247 -6.41 6.76 -14.09
C LYS A 247 -7.44 6.57 -15.23
N THR A 248 -7.60 5.38 -15.78
CA THR A 248 -8.28 5.14 -17.04
C THR A 248 -9.72 4.62 -16.95
N GLY A 249 -10.23 4.31 -15.75
CA GLY A 249 -11.57 3.72 -15.60
C GLY A 249 -12.69 4.74 -15.44
N PHE A 250 -13.53 4.91 -16.46
CA PHE A 250 -14.70 5.81 -16.44
C PHE A 250 -15.80 5.37 -15.45
N ILE A 251 -15.85 4.08 -15.10
CA ILE A 251 -16.91 3.47 -14.26
C ILE A 251 -16.53 3.47 -12.77
N SER A 252 -15.31 3.84 -12.42
CA SER A 252 -14.72 3.61 -11.09
C SER A 252 -14.67 4.82 -10.16
N LEU A 253 -15.50 5.84 -10.35
CA LEU A 253 -15.61 6.92 -9.37
C LEU A 253 -15.95 6.38 -7.96
N MET A 254 -16.68 5.26 -7.89
CA MET A 254 -17.00 4.59 -6.63
C MET A 254 -15.81 3.80 -6.06
N SER A 255 -15.05 3.07 -6.86
CA SER A 255 -13.94 2.23 -6.37
C SER A 255 -12.73 3.05 -5.87
N LYS A 256 -12.39 4.16 -6.54
CA LYS A 256 -11.34 5.08 -6.06
C LYS A 256 -11.72 5.73 -4.73
N SER A 257 -12.96 6.21 -4.64
CA SER A 257 -13.53 6.78 -3.42
C SER A 257 -13.51 5.77 -2.27
N ILE A 258 -13.87 4.50 -2.53
CA ILE A 258 -13.91 3.45 -1.50
C ILE A 258 -12.50 3.14 -0.99
N THR A 259 -11.50 3.00 -1.87
CA THR A 259 -10.12 2.70 -1.43
C THR A 259 -9.52 3.85 -0.63
N GLU A 260 -9.72 5.10 -1.06
CA GLU A 260 -9.26 6.28 -0.31
C GLU A 260 -10.02 6.42 1.02
N SER A 261 -11.33 6.15 1.04
CA SER A 261 -12.16 6.19 2.24
C SER A 261 -11.74 5.12 3.24
N LEU A 262 -11.55 3.87 2.79
CA LEU A 262 -11.05 2.79 3.62
C LEU A 262 -9.63 3.07 4.14
N ALA A 263 -8.76 3.65 3.32
CA ALA A 263 -7.42 4.05 3.76
C ALA A 263 -7.48 5.10 4.87
N ASN A 264 -8.49 5.96 4.88
CA ASN A 264 -8.72 6.91 5.97
C ASN A 264 -9.31 6.24 7.22
N HIS A 265 -10.31 5.38 7.09
CA HIS A 265 -11.12 4.91 8.21
C HIS A 265 -10.74 3.53 8.75
N ALA A 266 -10.10 2.67 7.95
CA ALA A 266 -9.65 1.38 8.45
C ALA A 266 -8.46 1.54 9.40
N GLU A 267 -8.45 0.79 10.50
CA GLU A 267 -7.34 0.74 11.46
C GLU A 267 -6.25 -0.25 11.06
N ILE A 268 -6.55 -1.13 10.11
CA ILE A 268 -5.64 -2.16 9.60
C ILE A 268 -5.05 -1.75 8.24
N PRO A 269 -3.93 -2.37 7.81
CA PRO A 269 -3.31 -2.13 6.51
C PRO A 269 -4.25 -2.35 5.33
N ILE A 270 -4.00 -1.62 4.24
CA ILE A 270 -4.72 -1.77 2.98
C ILE A 270 -3.75 -2.09 1.86
N LEU A 271 -3.98 -3.21 1.17
CA LEU A 271 -3.30 -3.60 -0.05
C LEU A 271 -4.16 -3.22 -1.25
N SER A 272 -3.70 -2.23 -2.00
CA SER A 272 -4.34 -1.78 -3.24
C SER A 272 -3.60 -2.34 -4.45
N ILE A 273 -4.35 -2.89 -5.41
CA ILE A 273 -3.82 -3.47 -6.64
C ILE A 273 -4.53 -2.85 -7.84
N ASN A 274 -3.75 -2.26 -8.75
CA ASN A 274 -4.29 -1.65 -9.95
C ASN A 274 -4.71 -2.73 -10.96
N LEU A 275 -5.92 -2.65 -11.52
CA LEU A 275 -6.46 -3.58 -12.51
C LEU A 275 -5.74 -3.50 -13.87
N ASN A 276 -5.06 -2.40 -14.14
CA ASN A 276 -4.35 -2.18 -15.42
C ASN A 276 -2.88 -2.65 -15.38
N ASN A 277 -2.54 -3.50 -14.44
CA ASN A 277 -1.18 -4.08 -14.31
C ASN A 277 -1.06 -5.44 -14.96
#